data_a048b9daf454cb407759c3b2874b790f
#
_entry.id   a048b9daf454cb407759c3b2874b790f
#
_cell.length_a   1.000
_cell.length_b   1.000
_cell.length_c   1.000
_cell.angle_alpha   90.00
_cell.angle_beta   90.00
_cell.angle_gamma   90.00
#
_symmetry.space_group_name_H-M   'P 1'
#
loop_
_entity.id
_entity.type
_entity.pdbx_description
1 polymer ?
#
loop_
_entity_poly.entity_id
_entity_poly.type
_entity_poly.pdbx_seq_one_letter_code
_entity_poly.pdbx_strand_id
1 'polypeptide(L)'
;DNFNIIYSSGTTGVPKGIVQTHRARSHWATSNAIEMSFNSESKSLTTTALYSNGTWLMMLPTLFVGGTLYVMNGFDAKSFVDLVKREQITHTFLVPPQFSMILSLESLQKDWFSSLKTVLSAGSPLRPDIKENILSAISENLFELYGFSEGFATMLKPHDQRKKFGSVGTPVLGFEIKIIDEKGRECSPNVA
;
A
#
# COMPACT_ATOMS: atom_id res chain seq x y z
N ASP A 1 -11.00 1.53 23.60
CA ASP A 1 -11.81 2.61 23.04
C ASP A 1 -11.74 2.62 21.53
N ASN A 2 -12.84 3.04 20.88
CA ASN A 2 -12.93 3.16 19.43
C ASN A 2 -12.13 4.38 18.97
N PHE A 3 -11.42 4.23 17.85
CA PHE A 3 -10.61 5.30 17.25
C PHE A 3 -11.37 5.95 16.09
N ASN A 4 -11.81 5.16 15.11
CA ASN A 4 -12.56 5.64 13.96
C ASN A 4 -13.47 4.56 13.36
N ILE A 5 -14.39 4.99 12.49
CA ILE A 5 -15.21 4.11 11.66
C ILE A 5 -14.85 4.39 10.20
N ILE A 6 -14.47 3.32 9.47
CA ILE A 6 -14.25 3.38 8.02
C ILE A 6 -15.35 2.59 7.32
N TYR A 7 -15.94 3.19 6.31
CA TYR A 7 -16.96 2.53 5.51
C TYR A 7 -16.35 1.81 4.31
N SER A 8 -16.74 0.56 4.13
CA SER A 8 -16.46 -0.20 2.91
C SER A 8 -17.74 -0.39 2.10
N SER A 9 -17.61 -0.56 0.77
CA SER A 9 -18.76 -0.71 -0.13
C SER A 9 -19.62 -1.94 0.13
N GLY A 10 -19.12 -2.91 0.94
CA GLY A 10 -19.83 -4.16 1.22
C GLY A 10 -20.15 -5.00 -0.03
N THR A 11 -20.08 -6.32 0.08
CA THR A 11 -20.47 -7.24 -1.03
C THR A 11 -21.98 -7.27 -1.29
N THR A 12 -22.77 -6.76 -0.36
CA THR A 12 -24.26 -6.74 -0.42
C THR A 12 -24.84 -5.41 -0.91
N GLY A 13 -23.97 -4.46 -1.34
CA GLY A 13 -24.41 -3.13 -1.80
C GLY A 13 -24.73 -2.11 -0.68
N VAL A 14 -24.84 -2.55 0.57
CA VAL A 14 -24.99 -1.65 1.71
C VAL A 14 -23.61 -1.40 2.34
N PRO A 15 -23.18 -0.12 2.48
CA PRO A 15 -21.92 0.20 3.11
C PRO A 15 -21.84 -0.33 4.54
N LYS A 16 -20.71 -0.97 4.88
CA LYS A 16 -20.45 -1.47 6.24
C LYS A 16 -19.53 -0.50 6.98
N GLY A 17 -19.92 -0.07 8.17
CA GLY A 17 -19.10 0.72 9.07
C GLY A 17 -18.16 -0.19 9.87
N ILE A 18 -16.89 -0.17 9.54
CA ILE A 18 -15.86 -0.98 10.21
C ILE A 18 -15.25 -0.15 11.34
N VAL A 19 -15.50 -0.58 12.57
CA VAL A 19 -14.99 0.07 13.78
C VAL A 19 -13.54 -0.34 13.99
N GLN A 20 -12.65 0.64 14.08
CA GLN A 20 -11.25 0.43 14.41
C GLN A 20 -10.94 1.00 15.80
N THR A 21 -10.26 0.22 16.63
CA THR A 21 -9.85 0.63 17.97
C THR A 21 -8.50 1.36 17.95
N HIS A 22 -8.19 2.13 18.99
CA HIS A 22 -6.84 2.70 19.19
C HIS A 22 -5.76 1.62 19.17
N ARG A 23 -6.00 0.46 19.78
CA ARG A 23 -5.06 -0.67 19.77
C ARG A 23 -4.80 -1.18 18.36
N ALA A 24 -5.85 -1.38 17.55
CA ALA A 24 -5.71 -1.84 16.17
C ALA A 24 -4.91 -0.84 15.32
N ARG A 25 -5.21 0.47 15.46
CA ARG A 25 -4.51 1.51 14.71
C ARG A 25 -3.06 1.72 15.15
N SER A 26 -2.76 1.59 16.44
CA SER A 26 -1.37 1.60 16.93
C SER A 26 -0.58 0.40 16.38
N HIS A 27 -1.19 -0.80 16.37
CA HIS A 27 -0.56 -1.97 15.76
C HIS A 27 -0.31 -1.75 14.27
N TRP A 28 -1.28 -1.22 13.53
CA TRP A 28 -1.12 -0.86 12.11
C TRP A 28 0.00 0.13 11.86
N ALA A 29 0.07 1.19 12.67
CA ALA A 29 1.13 2.19 12.56
C ALA A 29 2.51 1.56 12.75
N THR A 30 2.66 0.75 13.80
CA THR A 30 3.94 0.11 14.15
C THR A 30 4.34 -0.95 13.12
N SER A 31 3.45 -1.88 12.77
CA SER A 31 3.78 -2.95 11.83
C SER A 31 4.10 -2.41 10.44
N ASN A 32 3.31 -1.45 9.93
CA ASN A 32 3.61 -0.81 8.65
C ASN A 32 4.91 0.02 8.68
N ALA A 33 5.21 0.68 9.80
CA ALA A 33 6.46 1.40 9.95
C ALA A 33 7.67 0.47 9.85
N ILE A 34 7.60 -0.70 10.49
CA ILE A 34 8.66 -1.72 10.43
C ILE A 34 8.75 -2.33 9.02
N GLU A 35 7.63 -2.78 8.46
CA GLU A 35 7.58 -3.48 7.17
C GLU A 35 8.08 -2.63 6.00
N MET A 36 7.80 -1.34 6.03
CA MET A 36 8.13 -0.39 4.97
C MET A 36 9.24 0.61 5.35
N SER A 37 9.94 0.35 6.46
CA SER A 37 11.12 1.11 6.91
C SER A 37 10.88 2.61 7.11
N PHE A 38 9.75 2.99 7.70
CA PHE A 38 9.49 4.38 8.06
C PHE A 38 10.38 4.84 9.22
N ASN A 39 10.79 6.09 9.18
CA ASN A 39 11.54 6.77 10.22
C ASN A 39 11.20 8.29 10.25
N SER A 40 11.81 9.05 11.15
CA SER A 40 11.54 10.49 11.31
C SER A 40 11.89 11.34 10.08
N GLU A 41 12.70 10.83 9.15
CA GLU A 41 13.02 11.51 7.90
C GLU A 41 12.08 11.14 6.76
N SER A 42 11.13 10.23 7.00
CA SER A 42 10.18 9.78 5.98
C SER A 42 9.28 10.93 5.53
N LYS A 43 9.17 11.08 4.22
CA LYS A 43 8.28 12.03 3.55
C LYS A 43 7.27 11.24 2.75
N SER A 44 6.04 11.18 3.21
CA SER A 44 4.99 10.37 2.57
C SER A 44 4.04 11.25 1.77
N LEU A 45 3.66 10.77 0.59
CA LEU A 45 2.67 11.42 -0.27
C LEU A 45 1.43 10.55 -0.37
N THR A 46 0.28 11.09 0.05
CA THR A 46 -1.02 10.44 -0.10
C THR A 46 -1.73 10.98 -1.34
N THR A 47 -2.27 10.06 -2.14
CA THR A 47 -2.91 10.34 -3.43
C THR A 47 -4.39 9.99 -3.46
N THR A 48 -4.89 9.42 -2.36
CA THR A 48 -6.28 9.02 -2.16
C THR A 48 -6.91 9.80 -1.02
N ALA A 49 -8.24 9.86 -1.00
CA ALA A 49 -8.97 10.65 -0.01
C ALA A 49 -8.67 10.21 1.43
N LEU A 50 -8.64 11.14 2.38
CA LEU A 50 -8.33 10.88 3.80
C LEU A 50 -9.34 9.94 4.49
N TYR A 51 -10.54 9.79 3.95
CA TYR A 51 -11.52 8.80 4.44
C TYR A 51 -11.26 7.38 3.92
N SER A 52 -10.37 7.21 2.93
CA SER A 52 -9.99 5.89 2.40
C SER A 52 -9.02 5.18 3.34
N ASN A 53 -9.30 3.90 3.65
CA ASN A 53 -8.41 3.11 4.49
C ASN A 53 -7.01 2.93 3.88
N GLY A 54 -6.88 2.96 2.54
CA GLY A 54 -5.59 2.91 1.84
C GLY A 54 -4.69 4.10 2.17
N THR A 55 -5.26 5.32 2.33
CA THR A 55 -4.50 6.51 2.75
C THR A 55 -3.83 6.31 4.11
N TRP A 56 -4.48 5.59 5.02
CA TRP A 56 -3.99 5.35 6.36
C TRP A 56 -2.76 4.42 6.40
N LEU A 57 -2.51 3.65 5.33
CA LEU A 57 -1.28 2.85 5.18
C LEU A 57 -0.01 3.72 5.13
N MET A 58 -0.13 4.95 4.65
CA MET A 58 0.98 5.93 4.67
C MET A 58 0.86 6.91 5.84
N MET A 59 -0.34 7.41 6.09
CA MET A 59 -0.57 8.47 7.08
C MET A 59 -0.19 8.03 8.50
N LEU A 60 -0.69 6.89 8.96
CA LEU A 60 -0.44 6.44 10.33
C LEU A 60 1.03 6.18 10.63
N PRO A 61 1.76 5.36 9.84
CA PRO A 61 3.18 5.12 10.12
C PRO A 61 4.01 6.41 10.02
N THR A 62 3.71 7.30 9.06
CA THR A 62 4.42 8.57 8.93
C THR A 62 4.30 9.42 10.18
N LEU A 63 3.07 9.63 10.67
CA LEU A 63 2.82 10.42 11.87
C LEU A 63 3.36 9.74 13.14
N PHE A 64 3.27 8.42 13.19
CA PHE A 64 3.79 7.62 14.31
C PHE A 64 5.30 7.78 14.51
N VAL A 65 6.08 7.84 13.43
CA VAL A 65 7.54 8.00 13.49
C VAL A 65 7.99 9.45 13.50
N GLY A 66 7.08 10.43 13.42
CA GLY A 66 7.41 11.87 13.36
C GLY A 66 7.89 12.35 11.98
N GLY A 67 7.53 11.62 10.91
CA GLY A 67 7.82 12.01 9.53
C GLY A 67 6.90 13.11 9.00
N THR A 68 7.08 13.49 7.73
CA THR A 68 6.31 14.54 7.06
C THR A 68 5.27 13.92 6.11
N LEU A 69 4.00 14.33 6.27
CA LEU A 69 2.91 13.88 5.42
C LEU A 69 2.52 14.97 4.42
N TYR A 70 2.58 14.66 3.13
CA TYR A 70 2.05 15.47 2.03
C TYR A 70 0.71 14.90 1.59
N VAL A 71 -0.28 15.76 1.35
CA VAL A 71 -1.63 15.38 0.95
C VAL A 71 -1.97 16.04 -0.38
N MET A 72 -2.26 15.26 -1.41
CA MET A 72 -2.77 15.79 -2.69
C MET A 72 -4.28 16.04 -2.57
N ASN A 73 -4.72 17.16 -3.12
CA ASN A 73 -6.14 17.44 -3.32
C ASN A 73 -6.61 16.89 -4.68
N GLY A 74 -6.80 15.58 -4.74
CA GLY A 74 -7.05 14.86 -5.99
C GLY A 74 -5.76 14.41 -6.68
N PHE A 75 -5.87 13.34 -7.47
CA PHE A 75 -4.72 12.77 -8.17
C PHE A 75 -4.58 13.35 -9.58
N ASP A 76 -3.41 13.86 -9.86
CA ASP A 76 -2.92 14.22 -11.20
C ASP A 76 -1.50 13.68 -11.37
N ALA A 77 -1.25 12.93 -12.46
CA ALA A 77 0.01 12.20 -12.63
C ALA A 77 1.23 13.14 -12.74
N LYS A 78 1.09 14.27 -13.44
CA LYS A 78 2.18 15.24 -13.60
C LYS A 78 2.48 15.91 -12.24
N SER A 79 1.46 16.39 -11.56
CA SER A 79 1.59 16.99 -10.23
C SER A 79 2.19 16.02 -9.21
N PHE A 80 1.84 14.72 -9.29
CA PHE A 80 2.45 13.68 -8.48
C PHE A 80 3.96 13.60 -8.72
N VAL A 81 4.39 13.49 -9.98
CA VAL A 81 5.82 13.41 -10.33
C VAL A 81 6.57 14.67 -9.90
N ASP A 82 5.98 15.84 -10.12
CA ASP A 82 6.58 17.13 -9.72
C ASP A 82 6.76 17.21 -8.19
N LEU A 83 5.77 16.72 -7.42
CA LEU A 83 5.88 16.64 -5.95
C LEU A 83 6.96 15.66 -5.51
N VAL A 84 7.00 14.46 -6.10
CA VAL A 84 8.04 13.46 -5.77
C VAL A 84 9.43 14.06 -5.95
N LYS A 85 9.69 14.73 -7.06
CA LYS A 85 10.98 15.37 -7.36
C LYS A 85 11.28 16.53 -6.41
N ARG A 86 10.36 17.47 -6.29
CA ARG A 86 10.57 18.72 -5.54
C ARG A 86 10.76 18.47 -4.06
N GLU A 87 9.88 17.65 -3.47
CA GLU A 87 9.85 17.39 -2.03
C GLU A 87 10.72 16.19 -1.63
N GLN A 88 11.29 15.47 -2.60
CA GLN A 88 12.07 14.24 -2.36
C GLN A 88 11.25 13.22 -1.53
N ILE A 89 10.05 12.91 -2.03
CA ILE A 89 9.14 11.96 -1.39
C ILE A 89 9.79 10.59 -1.28
N THR A 90 9.65 9.96 -0.12
CA THR A 90 10.27 8.66 0.17
C THR A 90 9.26 7.51 0.17
N HIS A 91 8.00 7.78 0.52
CA HIS A 91 6.97 6.76 0.65
C HIS A 91 5.68 7.21 -0.03
N THR A 92 5.05 6.32 -0.78
CA THR A 92 3.76 6.60 -1.40
C THR A 92 2.90 5.36 -1.55
N PHE A 93 1.58 5.55 -1.49
CA PHE A 93 0.58 4.55 -1.83
C PHE A 93 -0.16 4.98 -3.08
N LEU A 94 -0.26 4.07 -4.06
CA LEU A 94 -0.97 4.27 -5.31
C LEU A 94 -1.87 3.07 -5.60
N VAL A 95 -3.05 3.33 -6.15
CA VAL A 95 -3.89 2.27 -6.72
C VAL A 95 -3.49 1.99 -8.17
N PRO A 96 -3.73 0.77 -8.71
CA PRO A 96 -3.30 0.40 -10.06
C PRO A 96 -3.63 1.39 -11.20
N PRO A 97 -4.82 2.03 -11.25
CA PRO A 97 -5.08 3.05 -12.26
C PRO A 97 -4.14 4.27 -12.20
N GLN A 98 -3.71 4.67 -11.00
CA GLN A 98 -2.79 5.81 -10.84
C GLN A 98 -1.41 5.49 -11.41
N PHE A 99 -0.92 4.25 -11.26
CA PHE A 99 0.31 3.80 -11.94
C PHE A 99 0.18 3.88 -13.46
N SER A 100 -0.94 3.43 -14.02
CA SER A 100 -1.18 3.53 -15.47
C SER A 100 -1.14 4.97 -15.97
N MET A 101 -1.72 5.91 -15.21
CA MET A 101 -1.68 7.33 -15.52
C MET A 101 -0.25 7.91 -15.47
N ILE A 102 0.55 7.53 -14.48
CA ILE A 102 1.97 7.95 -14.39
C ILE A 102 2.76 7.38 -15.56
N LEU A 103 2.60 6.08 -15.84
CA LEU A 103 3.32 5.39 -16.91
C LEU A 103 2.95 5.89 -18.32
N SER A 104 1.79 6.56 -18.49
CA SER A 104 1.38 7.17 -19.74
C SER A 104 1.98 8.57 -19.98
N LEU A 105 2.72 9.12 -19.03
CA LEU A 105 3.38 10.42 -19.22
C LEU A 105 4.50 10.30 -20.23
N GLU A 106 4.56 11.27 -21.17
CA GLU A 106 5.64 11.38 -22.12
C GLU A 106 6.98 11.67 -21.41
N SER A 107 8.05 11.03 -21.88
CA SER A 107 9.42 11.26 -21.40
C SER A 107 9.65 10.97 -19.91
N LEU A 108 8.90 10.02 -19.33
CA LEU A 108 9.10 9.60 -17.95
C LEU A 108 10.55 9.13 -17.72
N GLN A 109 11.22 9.64 -16.68
CA GLN A 109 12.60 9.28 -16.34
C GLN A 109 12.64 8.62 -14.96
N LYS A 110 13.28 7.45 -14.87
CA LYS A 110 13.40 6.69 -13.61
C LYS A 110 14.06 7.50 -12.48
N ASP A 111 15.04 8.33 -12.82
CA ASP A 111 15.77 9.17 -11.86
C ASP A 111 14.86 10.14 -11.09
N TRP A 112 13.72 10.49 -11.65
CA TRP A 112 12.73 11.34 -10.96
C TRP A 112 12.17 10.72 -9.69
N PHE A 113 12.27 9.41 -9.57
CA PHE A 113 11.75 8.59 -8.47
C PHE A 113 12.86 8.07 -7.55
N SER A 114 14.09 8.53 -7.71
CA SER A 114 15.25 8.03 -6.95
C SER A 114 15.14 8.19 -5.43
N SER A 115 14.34 9.14 -4.96
CA SER A 115 14.05 9.33 -3.54
C SER A 115 13.11 8.28 -2.94
N LEU A 116 12.33 7.54 -3.78
CA LEU A 116 11.32 6.59 -3.32
C LEU A 116 11.96 5.35 -2.69
N LYS A 117 11.77 5.19 -1.41
CA LYS A 117 12.15 4.01 -0.62
C LYS A 117 11.03 2.97 -0.54
N THR A 118 9.79 3.41 -0.69
CA THR A 118 8.60 2.56 -0.69
C THR A 118 7.55 3.09 -1.66
N VAL A 119 7.15 2.21 -2.58
CA VAL A 119 6.01 2.42 -3.48
C VAL A 119 5.04 1.29 -3.21
N LEU A 120 3.92 1.58 -2.56
CA LEU A 120 2.92 0.58 -2.19
C LEU A 120 1.77 0.56 -3.18
N SER A 121 1.43 -0.62 -3.69
CA SER A 121 0.22 -0.88 -4.48
C SER A 121 -0.78 -1.70 -3.66
N ALA A 122 -2.03 -1.32 -3.64
CA ALA A 122 -3.12 -2.10 -3.05
C ALA A 122 -4.49 -1.68 -3.61
N GLY A 123 -5.56 -2.32 -3.14
CA GLY A 123 -6.95 -2.01 -3.49
C GLY A 123 -7.50 -2.85 -4.64
N SER A 124 -6.67 -3.32 -5.56
CA SER A 124 -6.99 -4.30 -6.59
C SER A 124 -5.72 -4.99 -7.10
N PRO A 125 -5.83 -6.15 -7.77
CA PRO A 125 -4.67 -6.83 -8.34
C PRO A 125 -3.91 -5.93 -9.31
N LEU A 126 -2.60 -5.92 -9.21
CA LEU A 126 -1.72 -5.22 -10.14
C LEU A 126 -1.47 -6.11 -11.36
N ARG A 127 -1.81 -5.62 -12.55
CA ARG A 127 -1.59 -6.36 -13.80
C ARG A 127 -0.10 -6.61 -14.03
N PRO A 128 0.27 -7.79 -14.58
CA PRO A 128 1.66 -8.15 -14.83
C PRO A 128 2.46 -7.13 -15.66
N ASP A 129 1.86 -6.63 -16.73
CA ASP A 129 2.47 -5.63 -17.62
C ASP A 129 2.71 -4.28 -16.91
N ILE A 130 1.76 -3.83 -16.10
CA ILE A 130 1.89 -2.61 -15.29
C ILE A 130 2.98 -2.79 -14.24
N LYS A 131 3.02 -3.95 -13.58
CA LYS A 131 4.05 -4.28 -12.58
C LYS A 131 5.46 -4.19 -13.17
N GLU A 132 5.71 -4.84 -14.30
CA GLU A 132 7.02 -4.77 -14.98
C GLU A 132 7.40 -3.33 -15.37
N ASN A 133 6.44 -2.55 -15.84
CA ASN A 133 6.67 -1.15 -16.17
C ASN A 133 6.97 -0.30 -14.92
N ILE A 134 6.33 -0.56 -13.78
CA ILE A 134 6.65 0.11 -12.51
C ILE A 134 8.09 -0.21 -12.09
N LEU A 135 8.47 -1.49 -12.09
CA LEU A 135 9.81 -1.93 -11.69
C LEU A 135 10.90 -1.36 -12.59
N SER A 136 10.64 -1.20 -13.89
CA SER A 136 11.59 -0.66 -14.85
C SER A 136 11.66 0.87 -14.84
N ALA A 137 10.52 1.55 -14.83
CA ALA A 137 10.43 2.99 -15.10
C ALA A 137 10.20 3.85 -13.85
N ILE A 138 9.76 3.27 -12.72
CA ILE A 138 9.47 4.02 -11.49
C ILE A 138 10.43 3.59 -10.38
N SER A 139 10.25 2.37 -9.82
CA SER A 139 11.05 1.94 -8.67
C SER A 139 11.06 0.43 -8.51
N GLU A 140 12.22 -0.12 -8.15
CA GLU A 140 12.36 -1.51 -7.69
C GLU A 140 11.81 -1.71 -6.26
N ASN A 141 11.58 -0.63 -5.51
CA ASN A 141 11.04 -0.65 -4.15
C ASN A 141 9.51 -0.76 -4.13
N LEU A 142 8.96 -1.57 -5.03
CA LEU A 142 7.54 -1.87 -5.11
C LEU A 142 7.14 -2.86 -4.00
N PHE A 143 6.10 -2.52 -3.27
CA PHE A 143 5.37 -3.38 -2.35
C PHE A 143 3.95 -3.59 -2.88
N GLU A 144 3.43 -4.80 -2.78
CA GLU A 144 2.01 -5.04 -3.04
C GLU A 144 1.35 -5.55 -1.76
N LEU A 145 0.25 -4.94 -1.37
CA LEU A 145 -0.52 -5.33 -0.20
C LEU A 145 -1.87 -5.90 -0.63
N TYR A 146 -2.17 -7.10 -0.16
CA TYR A 146 -3.49 -7.69 -0.21
C TYR A 146 -4.09 -7.71 1.18
N GLY A 147 -5.31 -7.19 1.32
CA GLY A 147 -5.99 -7.14 2.60
C GLY A 147 -7.34 -6.45 2.51
N PHE A 148 -7.98 -6.29 3.65
CA PHE A 148 -9.27 -5.65 3.76
C PHE A 148 -9.37 -4.78 5.02
N SER A 149 -10.38 -3.93 5.05
CA SER A 149 -10.49 -2.87 6.07
C SER A 149 -10.71 -3.41 7.47
N GLU A 150 -11.19 -4.64 7.62
CA GLU A 150 -11.38 -5.30 8.90
C GLU A 150 -10.06 -5.61 9.65
N GLY A 151 -8.92 -5.59 8.95
CA GLY A 151 -7.62 -5.61 9.62
C GLY A 151 -6.72 -6.78 9.31
N PHE A 152 -6.80 -7.34 8.13
CA PHE A 152 -5.91 -8.38 7.64
C PHE A 152 -5.03 -7.85 6.51
N ALA A 153 -3.76 -8.27 6.44
CA ALA A 153 -2.90 -7.99 5.31
C ALA A 153 -1.80 -9.04 5.08
N THR A 154 -1.52 -9.29 3.80
CA THR A 154 -0.24 -9.84 3.33
C THR A 154 0.50 -8.78 2.54
N MET A 155 1.80 -8.94 2.40
CA MET A 155 2.65 -8.02 1.65
C MET A 155 3.67 -8.78 0.82
N LEU A 156 3.65 -8.54 -0.49
CA LEU A 156 4.73 -8.96 -1.39
C LEU A 156 5.79 -7.86 -1.39
N LYS A 157 7.00 -8.21 -0.93
CA LYS A 157 8.11 -7.26 -0.72
C LYS A 157 8.99 -7.11 -1.96
N PRO A 158 9.80 -6.05 -2.09
CA PRO A 158 10.61 -5.77 -3.28
C PRO A 158 11.49 -6.94 -3.72
N HIS A 159 12.15 -7.65 -2.80
CA HIS A 159 13.05 -8.77 -3.11
C HIS A 159 12.35 -10.00 -3.69
N ASP A 160 11.01 -10.09 -3.55
CA ASP A 160 10.19 -11.20 -4.07
C ASP A 160 9.37 -10.82 -5.32
N GLN A 161 9.33 -9.55 -5.70
CA GLN A 161 8.48 -9.07 -6.80
C GLN A 161 8.69 -9.85 -8.11
N ARG A 162 9.95 -10.13 -8.47
CA ARG A 162 10.30 -10.89 -9.68
C ARG A 162 10.29 -12.40 -9.46
N LYS A 163 10.51 -12.87 -8.23
CA LYS A 163 10.62 -14.31 -7.90
C LYS A 163 9.26 -14.96 -7.65
N LYS A 164 8.32 -14.20 -7.09
CA LYS A 164 7.00 -14.66 -6.65
C LYS A 164 5.89 -13.94 -7.41
N PHE A 165 6.07 -13.83 -8.71
CA PHE A 165 5.14 -13.14 -9.59
C PHE A 165 3.73 -13.72 -9.45
N GLY A 166 2.72 -12.85 -9.20
CA GLY A 166 1.34 -13.26 -8.96
C GLY A 166 1.01 -13.66 -7.52
N SER A 167 2.01 -13.72 -6.62
CA SER A 167 1.76 -13.91 -5.19
C SER A 167 1.25 -12.63 -4.54
N VAL A 168 0.48 -12.78 -3.46
CA VAL A 168 0.09 -11.68 -2.55
C VAL A 168 1.07 -11.54 -1.37
N GLY A 169 2.19 -12.25 -1.38
CA GLY A 169 3.24 -12.19 -0.38
C GLY A 169 2.96 -12.99 0.89
N THR A 170 3.56 -12.55 1.98
CA THR A 170 3.48 -13.18 3.31
C THR A 170 2.67 -12.33 4.29
N PRO A 171 2.14 -12.91 5.38
CA PRO A 171 1.48 -12.14 6.42
C PRO A 171 2.34 -10.98 6.91
N VAL A 172 1.74 -9.80 7.07
CA VAL A 172 2.36 -8.65 7.71
C VAL A 172 2.59 -8.94 9.19
N LEU A 173 3.60 -8.33 9.78
CA LEU A 173 3.98 -8.50 11.18
C LEU A 173 2.75 -8.45 12.12
N GLY A 174 2.58 -9.52 12.92
CA GLY A 174 1.48 -9.67 13.86
C GLY A 174 0.20 -10.31 13.29
N PHE A 175 0.23 -10.77 12.02
CA PHE A 175 -0.86 -11.55 11.43
C PHE A 175 -0.43 -13.00 11.16
N GLU A 176 -1.39 -13.91 11.35
CA GLU A 176 -1.27 -15.33 10.98
C GLU A 176 -2.33 -15.67 9.94
N ILE A 177 -1.97 -16.55 8.99
CA ILE A 177 -2.86 -16.98 7.91
C ILE A 177 -2.84 -18.48 7.81
N LYS A 178 -4.02 -19.05 7.61
CA LYS A 178 -4.20 -20.46 7.25
C LYS A 178 -5.02 -20.56 5.97
N ILE A 179 -4.60 -21.46 5.11
CA ILE A 179 -5.41 -21.91 3.97
C ILE A 179 -6.19 -23.14 4.42
N ILE A 180 -7.51 -23.07 4.31
CA ILE A 180 -8.40 -24.12 4.75
C ILE A 180 -9.27 -24.62 3.59
N ASP A 181 -9.60 -25.93 3.60
CA ASP A 181 -10.56 -26.52 2.67
C ASP A 181 -12.02 -26.17 3.05
N GLU A 182 -12.97 -26.59 2.24
CA GLU A 182 -14.41 -26.39 2.49
C GLU A 182 -14.90 -27.00 3.81
N LYS A 183 -14.16 -27.93 4.39
CA LYS A 183 -14.44 -28.60 5.66
C LYS A 183 -13.72 -27.95 6.85
N GLY A 184 -13.02 -26.83 6.60
CA GLY A 184 -12.28 -26.09 7.62
C GLY A 184 -10.94 -26.71 8.04
N ARG A 185 -10.43 -27.70 7.31
CA ARG A 185 -9.13 -28.33 7.59
C ARG A 185 -8.00 -27.57 6.88
N GLU A 186 -6.87 -27.44 7.55
CA GLU A 186 -5.70 -26.78 6.99
C GLU A 186 -5.16 -27.57 5.76
N CYS A 187 -4.97 -26.86 4.67
CA CYS A 187 -4.42 -27.43 3.44
C CYS A 187 -2.91 -27.52 3.52
N SER A 188 -2.35 -28.59 2.93
CA SER A 188 -0.91 -28.70 2.74
C SER A 188 -0.41 -27.66 1.71
N PRO A 189 0.88 -27.27 1.74
CA PRO A 189 1.44 -26.38 0.73
C PRO A 189 1.19 -26.91 -0.70
N ASN A 190 0.88 -25.97 -1.63
CA ASN A 190 0.55 -26.23 -3.03
C ASN A 190 -0.76 -27.01 -3.28
N VAL A 191 -1.64 -27.09 -2.32
CA VAL A 191 -3.02 -27.58 -2.47
C VAL A 191 -3.95 -26.38 -2.49
N ALA A 192 -4.77 -26.27 -3.58
CA ALA A 192 -5.80 -25.24 -3.74
C ALA A 192 -7.19 -25.84 -3.54
#